data_8aa4fcf75619d32ec315dabebc0b1cf0
#
_entry.id   8aa4fcf75619d32ec315dabebc0b1cf0
#
_cell.length_a   1.000
_cell.length_b   1.000
_cell.length_c   1.000
_cell.angle_alpha   90.00
_cell.angle_beta   90.00
_cell.angle_gamma   90.00
#
_symmetry.space_group_name_H-M   'P 1'
#
loop_
_entity.id
_entity.type
_entity.pdbx_description
1 polymer ?
#
loop_
_entity_poly.entity_id
_entity_poly.type
_entity_poly.pdbx_seq_one_letter_code
_entity_poly.pdbx_strand_id
1 'polypeptide(L)'
;MVHALRRAGWDADTSRNVLDGRRTGDDIVWDGPASIEVKDVVKLDLSGWLRQAQANAGDKVGVVVHKKRGVADAEGWYCTLAFADLLWLLGDASE
;
A
#
# COMPACT_ATOMS: atom_id res chain seq x y z
N MET A 1 -6.40 6.32 4.03
CA MET A 1 -5.97 4.95 3.68
C MET A 1 -6.23 3.96 4.82
N VAL A 2 -5.79 4.27 6.02
CA VAL A 2 -6.00 3.39 7.19
C VAL A 2 -7.48 3.06 7.39
N HIS A 3 -8.35 4.05 7.26
CA HIS A 3 -9.79 3.83 7.40
C HIS A 3 -10.35 2.86 6.38
N ALA A 4 -9.85 2.89 5.14
CA ALA A 4 -10.29 1.97 4.10
C ALA A 4 -9.92 0.52 4.47
N LEU A 5 -8.71 0.30 4.97
CA LEU A 5 -8.28 -1.03 5.43
C LEU A 5 -9.10 -1.50 6.62
N ARG A 6 -9.37 -0.60 7.58
CA ARG A 6 -10.19 -0.94 8.75
C ARG A 6 -11.61 -1.29 8.36
N ARG A 7 -12.20 -0.57 7.40
CA ARG A 7 -13.54 -0.90 6.88
C ARG A 7 -13.58 -2.27 6.22
N ALA A 8 -12.46 -2.68 5.62
CA ALA A 8 -12.33 -4.02 5.02
C ALA A 8 -12.05 -5.13 6.04
N GLY A 9 -11.94 -4.78 7.32
CA GLY A 9 -11.76 -5.76 8.38
C GLY A 9 -10.31 -5.95 8.83
N TRP A 10 -9.37 -5.15 8.35
CA TRP A 10 -7.97 -5.26 8.72
C TRP A 10 -7.63 -4.36 9.91
N ASP A 11 -6.73 -4.85 10.77
CA ASP A 11 -6.13 -4.04 11.82
C ASP A 11 -4.95 -3.29 11.22
N ALA A 12 -5.10 -1.99 11.03
CA ALA A 12 -4.12 -1.17 10.35
C ALA A 12 -3.91 0.16 11.06
N ASP A 13 -2.68 0.67 11.00
CA ASP A 13 -2.32 1.98 11.53
C ASP A 13 -1.24 2.61 10.65
N THR A 14 -0.94 3.88 10.87
CA THR A 14 0.16 4.55 10.17
C THR A 14 1.47 4.30 10.88
N SER A 15 2.58 4.34 10.16
CA SER A 15 3.91 4.19 10.77
C SER A 15 4.22 5.30 11.77
N ARG A 16 3.55 6.46 11.65
CA ARG A 16 3.72 7.57 12.61
C ARG A 16 3.20 7.27 14.00
N ASN A 17 2.21 6.37 14.09
CA ASN A 17 1.58 6.01 15.36
C ASN A 17 2.25 4.82 16.04
N VAL A 18 3.23 4.21 15.40
CA VAL A 18 4.04 3.14 15.98
C VAL A 18 5.23 3.77 16.68
N LEU A 19 5.22 3.75 18.02
CA LEU A 19 6.08 4.57 18.86
C LEU A 19 7.43 3.95 19.25
N ASP A 20 7.81 2.83 18.68
CA ASP A 20 9.05 2.17 19.08
C ASP A 20 10.28 2.64 18.30
N GLY A 21 10.16 3.65 17.48
CA GLY A 21 11.25 4.22 16.71
C GLY A 21 11.68 3.36 15.52
N ARG A 22 11.03 2.26 15.27
CA ARG A 22 11.34 1.40 14.13
C ARG A 22 10.63 1.91 12.89
N ARG A 23 11.42 2.12 11.85
CA ARG A 23 10.87 2.43 10.54
C ARG A 23 10.79 1.14 9.74
N THR A 24 9.59 0.76 9.36
CA THR A 24 9.36 -0.44 8.57
C THR A 24 9.58 -0.21 7.07
N GLY A 25 9.65 1.02 6.63
CA GLY A 25 9.65 1.36 5.22
C GLY A 25 8.26 1.44 4.61
N ASP A 26 7.26 0.92 5.30
CA ASP A 26 5.86 0.98 4.87
C ASP A 26 5.19 2.21 5.46
N ASP A 27 4.31 2.86 4.70
CA ASP A 27 3.50 3.96 5.22
C ASP A 27 2.37 3.43 6.11
N ILE A 28 1.95 2.21 5.90
CA ILE A 28 0.86 1.57 6.63
C ILE A 28 1.40 0.35 7.36
N VAL A 29 1.07 0.23 8.63
CA VAL A 29 1.42 -0.92 9.47
C VAL A 29 0.19 -1.82 9.58
N TRP A 30 0.27 -3.03 9.06
CA TRP A 30 -0.81 -4.01 9.07
C TRP A 30 -0.28 -5.41 8.75
N ASP A 31 -1.12 -6.42 8.95
CA ASP A 31 -0.76 -7.83 8.73
C ASP A 31 -1.16 -8.37 7.36
N GLY A 32 -1.52 -7.50 6.43
CA GLY A 32 -1.93 -7.92 5.10
C GLY A 32 -0.76 -8.40 4.24
N PRO A 33 -1.05 -9.01 3.08
CA PRO A 33 -0.02 -9.59 2.20
C PRO A 33 0.72 -8.57 1.36
N ALA A 34 0.38 -7.30 1.46
CA ALA A 34 0.96 -6.22 0.67
C ALA A 34 1.62 -5.18 1.58
N SER A 35 2.74 -4.63 1.11
CA SER A 35 3.36 -3.44 1.70
C SER A 35 2.86 -2.24 0.94
N ILE A 36 2.17 -1.32 1.63
CA ILE A 36 1.46 -0.21 1.00
C ILE A 36 2.26 1.09 1.20
N GLU A 37 2.68 1.68 0.09
CA GLU A 37 3.22 3.03 0.01
C GLU A 37 2.11 3.98 -0.44
N VAL A 38 1.88 5.04 0.31
CA VAL A 38 0.85 6.03 -0.03
C VAL A 38 1.51 7.26 -0.64
N LYS A 39 1.06 7.68 -1.82
CA LYS A 39 1.56 8.86 -2.50
C LYS A 39 0.45 9.90 -2.71
N ASP A 40 0.70 11.10 -2.23
CA ASP A 40 -0.18 12.25 -2.40
C ASP A 40 0.63 13.37 -3.03
N VAL A 41 1.01 13.18 -4.30
CA VAL A 41 1.83 14.13 -5.05
C VAL A 41 1.25 14.35 -6.43
N VAL A 42 1.52 15.53 -7.01
CA VAL A 42 0.98 15.91 -8.30
C VAL A 42 1.72 15.25 -9.46
N LYS A 43 3.04 15.17 -9.36
CA LYS A 43 3.87 14.63 -10.44
C LYS A 43 3.96 13.11 -10.33
N LEU A 44 3.52 12.42 -11.37
CA LEU A 44 3.55 10.97 -11.42
C LEU A 44 4.96 10.44 -11.72
N ASP A 45 5.36 9.43 -10.96
CA ASP A 45 6.56 8.62 -11.23
C ASP A 45 6.26 7.17 -10.84
N LEU A 46 5.36 6.54 -11.56
CA LEU A 46 4.86 5.22 -11.21
C LEU A 46 5.97 4.17 -11.13
N SER A 47 6.91 4.19 -12.08
CA SER A 47 8.02 3.23 -12.09
C SER A 47 8.92 3.39 -10.87
N GLY A 48 9.27 4.63 -10.53
CA GLY A 48 10.11 4.91 -9.37
C GLY A 48 9.42 4.59 -8.07
N TRP A 49 8.14 4.95 -7.94
CA TRP A 49 7.34 4.62 -6.77
C TRP A 49 7.21 3.12 -6.56
N LEU A 50 6.92 2.39 -7.64
CA LEU A 50 6.76 0.94 -7.54
C LEU A 50 8.07 0.25 -7.16
N ARG A 51 9.20 0.67 -7.75
CA ARG A 51 10.52 0.15 -7.36
C ARG A 51 10.79 0.36 -5.87
N GLN A 52 10.48 1.56 -5.36
CA GLN A 52 10.65 1.87 -3.95
C GLN A 52 9.77 0.99 -3.08
N ALA A 53 8.50 0.83 -3.46
CA ALA A 53 7.56 0.00 -2.71
C ALA A 53 8.02 -1.46 -2.69
N GLN A 54 8.49 -1.97 -3.81
CA GLN A 54 9.01 -3.35 -3.90
C GLN A 54 10.26 -3.53 -3.04
N ALA A 55 11.16 -2.55 -3.04
CA ALA A 55 12.38 -2.61 -2.23
C ALA A 55 12.07 -2.62 -0.74
N ASN A 56 11.02 -1.90 -0.32
CA ASN A 56 10.61 -1.81 1.08
C ASN A 56 9.69 -2.96 1.51
N ALA A 57 9.19 -3.76 0.58
CA ALA A 57 8.15 -4.74 0.87
C ALA A 57 8.65 -6.00 1.58
N GLY A 58 9.95 -6.33 1.46
CA GLY A 58 10.46 -7.59 2.00
C GLY A 58 9.75 -8.77 1.36
N ASP A 59 9.10 -9.60 2.17
CA ASP A 59 8.37 -10.78 1.71
C ASP A 59 6.97 -10.47 1.18
N LYS A 60 6.52 -9.23 1.35
CA LYS A 60 5.18 -8.81 0.92
C LYS A 60 5.21 -8.28 -0.51
N VAL A 61 4.04 -8.19 -1.11
CA VAL A 61 3.87 -7.54 -2.40
C VAL A 61 3.97 -6.02 -2.22
N GLY A 62 4.83 -5.37 -2.99
CA GLY A 62 4.95 -3.91 -2.99
C GLY A 62 3.80 -3.27 -3.77
N VAL A 63 3.05 -2.39 -3.14
CA VAL A 63 1.88 -1.73 -3.73
C VAL A 63 1.97 -0.23 -3.47
N VAL A 64 1.69 0.55 -4.50
CA VAL A 64 1.59 2.01 -4.39
C VAL A 64 0.13 2.40 -4.50
N VAL A 65 -0.40 3.06 -3.47
CA VAL A 65 -1.72 3.69 -3.53
C VAL A 65 -1.50 5.19 -3.69
N HIS A 66 -1.99 5.74 -4.80
CA HIS A 66 -1.76 7.16 -5.09
C HIS A 66 -3.07 7.90 -5.27
N LYS A 67 -3.08 9.11 -4.74
CA LYS A 67 -4.28 9.91 -4.65
C LYS A 67 -4.84 10.27 -6.01
N LYS A 68 -6.15 10.08 -6.17
CA LYS A 68 -6.89 10.61 -7.29
C LYS A 68 -7.39 12.01 -6.93
N ARG A 69 -7.06 12.99 -7.76
CA ARG A 69 -7.43 14.37 -7.53
C ARG A 69 -8.96 14.52 -7.38
N GLY A 70 -9.39 15.25 -6.36
CA GLY A 70 -10.80 15.48 -6.10
C GLY A 70 -11.52 14.35 -5.36
N VAL A 71 -10.81 13.27 -5.01
CA VAL A 71 -11.40 12.14 -4.28
C VAL A 71 -10.76 12.04 -2.91
N ALA A 72 -11.53 12.34 -1.87
CA ALA A 72 -11.02 12.29 -0.49
C ALA A 72 -10.91 10.88 0.06
N ASP A 73 -11.83 9.98 -0.31
CA ASP A 73 -11.82 8.61 0.18
C ASP A 73 -10.81 7.76 -0.58
N ALA A 74 -9.87 7.15 0.15
CA ALA A 74 -8.80 6.36 -0.42
C ALA A 74 -9.30 5.14 -1.21
N GLU A 75 -10.51 4.67 -0.96
CA GLU A 75 -11.09 3.59 -1.75
C GLU A 75 -11.28 3.96 -3.23
N GLY A 76 -11.39 5.26 -3.52
CA GLY A 76 -11.48 5.76 -4.89
C GLY A 76 -10.14 6.11 -5.52
N TRP A 77 -9.02 5.88 -4.82
CA TRP A 77 -7.69 6.20 -5.34
C TRP A 77 -7.16 5.09 -6.25
N TYR A 78 -6.06 5.39 -6.93
CA TYR A 78 -5.40 4.42 -7.81
C TYR A 78 -4.48 3.51 -7.02
N CYS A 79 -4.31 2.29 -7.53
CA CYS A 79 -3.41 1.31 -6.94
C CYS A 79 -2.51 0.75 -8.05
N THR A 80 -1.20 0.80 -7.84
CA THR A 80 -0.21 0.32 -8.82
C THR A 80 0.65 -0.78 -8.19
N LEU A 81 0.73 -1.91 -8.87
CA LEU A 81 1.57 -3.04 -8.50
C LEU A 81 1.99 -3.78 -9.77
N ALA A 82 2.99 -4.66 -9.65
CA ALA A 82 3.38 -5.49 -10.77
C ALA A 82 2.26 -6.49 -11.10
N PHE A 83 2.01 -6.72 -12.38
CA PHE A 83 0.94 -7.62 -12.80
C PHE A 83 1.13 -9.05 -12.27
N ALA A 84 2.38 -9.51 -12.21
CA ALA A 84 2.69 -10.82 -11.64
C ALA A 84 2.24 -10.91 -10.17
N ASP A 85 2.41 -9.83 -9.41
CA ASP A 85 2.00 -9.77 -8.02
C ASP A 85 0.49 -9.78 -7.87
N LEU A 86 -0.22 -9.09 -8.77
CA LEU A 86 -1.68 -9.14 -8.79
C LEU A 86 -2.17 -10.57 -9.07
N LEU A 87 -1.56 -11.26 -10.02
CA LEU A 87 -1.91 -12.65 -10.32
C LEU A 87 -1.71 -13.55 -9.11
N TRP A 88 -0.61 -13.36 -8.39
CA TRP A 88 -0.34 -14.11 -7.18
C TRP A 88 -1.42 -13.87 -6.12
N LEU A 89 -1.80 -12.61 -5.89
CA LEU A 89 -2.84 -12.25 -4.94
C LEU A 89 -4.19 -12.87 -5.32
N LEU A 90 -4.54 -12.84 -6.59
CA LEU A 90 -5.80 -13.40 -7.09
C LEU A 90 -5.81 -14.93 -6.98
N GLY A 91 -4.68 -15.58 -7.26
CA GLY A 91 -4.55 -17.01 -7.10
C GLY A 91 -4.69 -17.44 -5.65
N ASP A 92 -4.06 -16.72 -4.74
CA ASP A 92 -4.18 -16.97 -3.30
C ASP A 92 -5.63 -16.81 -2.83
N ALA A 93 -6.33 -15.80 -3.34
CA ALA A 93 -7.73 -15.55 -3.00
C ALA A 93 -8.67 -16.61 -3.56
N SER A 94 -8.28 -17.31 -4.63
CA SER A 94 -9.11 -18.32 -5.30
C SER A 94 -9.07 -19.67 -4.59
N GLU A 95 -8.10 -19.88 -3.76
CA GLU A 95 -7.97 -21.12 -3.00
C GLU A 95 -8.81 -21.09 -1.73
#